data_87b2783d76d33f63870557080be323d5
#
_entry.id   87b2783d76d33f63870557080be323d5
#
_cell.length_a   1.000
_cell.length_b   1.000
_cell.length_c   1.000
_cell.angle_alpha   90.00
_cell.angle_beta   90.00
_cell.angle_gamma   90.00
#
_symmetry.space_group_name_H-M   'P 1'
#
loop_
_entity.id
_entity.type
_entity.pdbx_description
1 polymer ?
#
loop_
_entity_poly.entity_id
_entity_poly.type
_entity_poly.pdbx_seq_one_letter_code
_entity_poly.pdbx_strand_id
1 'polypeptide(L)'
;MNIISKGLLFIMMSPLFLVGQSTSLTARHQPTNKNEIKHSFFVAGPDFTGIMGENGDELWDSGRKGARDGYVLKNGNILICWGDEVREYNKKKKVIFTYSRTEKSMELGTAVRLSNGNTMITESGSHPRIVEVNKKGKVVSSTPLKPDTDNVHMQTRMARKLPNGNYLVPHLLAFAVKEYQPDGKVVKVFNTDLADLGGREAENWPFTAIRLENGNTVVTLTHGNKVVEFDTQGMVVWKVSNSDVEETPFVDPCGAQRLPNGNTVIASYGAQKGIKLFELTPDKSIVWNYEGHRVHHFQILTTNGKLLKGTPLK
;
A
#
# COMPACT_ATOMS: atom_id res chain seq x y z
N MET A 1 -43.92 -83.21 25.06
CA MET A 1 -43.15 -82.57 23.98
C MET A 1 -42.61 -81.28 24.60
N ASN A 2 -41.31 -81.33 24.93
CA ASN A 2 -40.66 -80.32 25.74
C ASN A 2 -40.14 -79.15 24.86
N ILE A 3 -40.45 -77.96 25.30
CA ILE A 3 -39.77 -76.78 24.76
C ILE A 3 -39.05 -76.07 25.93
N ILE A 4 -37.74 -76.05 25.83
CA ILE A 4 -36.84 -75.46 26.79
C ILE A 4 -36.72 -73.96 26.47
N SER A 5 -37.09 -73.11 27.47
CA SER A 5 -36.87 -71.66 27.45
C SER A 5 -35.43 -71.34 27.83
N LYS A 6 -34.67 -70.63 26.93
CA LYS A 6 -33.41 -70.01 27.26
C LYS A 6 -33.63 -68.51 27.49
N GLY A 7 -33.40 -68.09 28.74
CA GLY A 7 -33.42 -66.71 29.11
C GLY A 7 -32.23 -65.95 28.50
N LEU A 8 -32.52 -64.78 27.92
CA LEU A 8 -31.53 -63.87 27.40
C LEU A 8 -31.33 -62.70 28.37
N LEU A 9 -30.14 -62.62 28.93
CA LEU A 9 -29.71 -61.56 29.84
C LEU A 9 -29.39 -60.31 29.05
N PHE A 10 -30.21 -59.23 29.20
CA PHE A 10 -29.95 -57.91 28.63
C PHE A 10 -28.96 -57.14 29.51
N ILE A 11 -27.73 -56.97 29.04
CA ILE A 11 -26.78 -56.02 29.59
C ILE A 11 -27.05 -54.65 29.01
N MET A 12 -27.54 -53.71 29.81
CA MET A 12 -27.65 -52.29 29.44
C MET A 12 -26.27 -51.69 29.44
N MET A 13 -25.75 -51.38 28.24
CA MET A 13 -24.62 -50.50 28.07
C MET A 13 -25.15 -49.05 27.97
N SER A 14 -24.81 -48.23 28.96
CA SER A 14 -25.01 -46.78 28.90
C SER A 14 -24.07 -46.16 27.88
N PRO A 15 -24.50 -45.23 27.01
CA PRO A 15 -23.57 -44.52 26.17
C PRO A 15 -22.82 -43.46 26.97
N LEU A 16 -21.51 -43.60 27.03
CA LEU A 16 -20.61 -42.54 27.51
C LEU A 16 -20.65 -41.39 26.47
N PHE A 17 -21.26 -40.26 26.84
CA PHE A 17 -21.13 -39.03 26.08
C PHE A 17 -19.69 -38.51 26.27
N LEU A 18 -18.84 -38.67 25.24
CA LEU A 18 -17.61 -37.90 25.11
C LEU A 18 -18.00 -36.46 24.75
N VAL A 19 -17.92 -35.57 25.73
CA VAL A 19 -17.91 -34.14 25.49
C VAL A 19 -16.56 -33.82 24.85
N GLY A 20 -16.58 -33.68 23.52
CA GLY A 20 -15.45 -33.15 22.78
C GLY A 20 -15.24 -31.70 23.16
N GLN A 21 -14.23 -31.41 23.94
CA GLN A 21 -13.73 -30.07 24.14
C GLN A 21 -13.12 -29.63 22.80
N SER A 22 -13.81 -28.73 22.14
CA SER A 22 -13.25 -27.94 21.05
C SER A 22 -12.15 -27.07 21.62
N THR A 23 -10.91 -27.55 21.57
CA THR A 23 -9.74 -26.70 21.77
C THR A 23 -9.63 -25.78 20.55
N SER A 24 -10.06 -24.53 20.73
CA SER A 24 -9.67 -23.47 19.84
C SER A 24 -8.13 -23.46 19.81
N LEU A 25 -7.56 -23.78 18.66
CA LEU A 25 -6.13 -23.55 18.38
C LEU A 25 -5.92 -22.01 18.32
N THR A 26 -5.84 -21.39 19.50
CA THR A 26 -5.14 -20.11 19.61
C THR A 26 -3.69 -20.43 19.24
N ALA A 27 -3.26 -19.91 18.10
CA ALA A 27 -1.87 -19.97 17.70
C ALA A 27 -1.02 -19.49 18.88
N ARG A 28 -0.31 -20.42 19.53
CA ARG A 28 0.64 -20.08 20.58
C ARG A 28 1.73 -19.26 19.92
N HIS A 29 1.74 -17.99 20.24
CA HIS A 29 2.84 -17.09 19.94
C HIS A 29 4.13 -17.74 20.46
N GLN A 30 5.03 -18.17 19.57
CA GLN A 30 6.36 -18.66 19.96
C GLN A 30 7.11 -17.49 20.60
N PRO A 31 7.94 -17.71 21.63
CA PRO A 31 8.71 -16.63 22.24
C PRO A 31 9.64 -16.01 21.19
N THR A 32 9.42 -14.75 20.92
CA THR A 32 10.13 -13.97 19.89
C THR A 32 11.61 -13.87 20.20
N ASN A 33 12.44 -14.18 19.23
CA ASN A 33 13.87 -13.92 19.26
C ASN A 33 14.10 -12.42 19.53
N LYS A 34 15.07 -12.04 20.39
CA LYS A 34 15.30 -10.65 20.82
C LYS A 34 15.59 -9.63 19.70
N ASN A 35 15.62 -10.05 18.43
CA ASN A 35 15.92 -9.25 17.23
C ASN A 35 14.81 -9.26 16.18
N GLU A 36 13.58 -9.71 16.50
CA GLU A 36 12.50 -9.69 15.52
C GLU A 36 12.04 -8.26 15.22
N ILE A 37 11.96 -7.92 13.94
CA ILE A 37 11.44 -6.63 13.47
C ILE A 37 9.92 -6.61 13.67
N LYS A 38 9.40 -5.53 14.27
CA LYS A 38 7.96 -5.29 14.43
C LYS A 38 7.66 -3.88 13.96
N HIS A 39 6.62 -3.74 13.13
CA HIS A 39 6.17 -2.44 12.66
C HIS A 39 4.74 -2.15 13.14
N SER A 40 4.49 -0.90 13.56
CA SER A 40 3.15 -0.34 13.46
C SER A 40 3.04 0.47 12.16
N PHE A 41 1.88 0.43 11.51
CA PHE A 41 1.72 1.06 10.21
C PHE A 41 0.27 1.45 9.91
N PHE A 42 0.10 2.50 9.14
CA PHE A 42 -1.18 2.84 8.51
C PHE A 42 -1.40 1.95 7.29
N VAL A 43 -2.62 1.51 7.10
CA VAL A 43 -3.10 0.72 5.94
C VAL A 43 -4.15 1.50 5.18
N ALA A 44 -3.95 1.69 3.88
CA ALA A 44 -4.99 1.98 2.90
C ALA A 44 -5.23 0.70 2.09
N GLY A 45 -6.36 0.05 2.27
CA GLY A 45 -6.63 -1.26 1.66
C GLY A 45 -8.09 -1.50 1.33
N PRO A 46 -8.38 -2.54 0.51
CA PRO A 46 -9.73 -2.85 0.08
C PRO A 46 -10.60 -3.39 1.22
N ASP A 47 -10.00 -4.03 2.22
CA ASP A 47 -10.69 -4.72 3.31
C ASP A 47 -10.68 -3.91 4.61
N PHE A 48 -9.65 -3.10 4.80
CA PHE A 48 -9.39 -2.30 5.98
C PHE A 48 -8.72 -0.97 5.61
N THR A 49 -9.02 0.09 6.36
CA THR A 49 -8.32 1.38 6.28
C THR A 49 -8.16 1.91 7.70
N GLY A 50 -6.92 1.85 8.20
CA GLY A 50 -6.66 2.16 9.61
C GLY A 50 -5.21 2.03 10.00
N ILE A 51 -4.95 1.86 11.30
CA ILE A 51 -3.60 1.69 11.86
C ILE A 51 -3.51 0.34 12.53
N MET A 52 -2.49 -0.42 12.14
CA MET A 52 -2.08 -1.68 12.75
C MET A 52 -0.97 -1.43 13.78
N GLY A 53 -1.06 -2.08 14.91
CA GLY A 53 -0.03 -2.10 15.96
C GLY A 53 1.07 -3.11 15.66
N GLU A 54 2.19 -2.98 16.39
CA GLU A 54 3.35 -3.88 16.28
C GLU A 54 3.06 -5.34 16.67
N ASN A 55 1.96 -5.59 17.37
CA ASN A 55 1.50 -6.93 17.72
C ASN A 55 0.38 -7.46 16.83
N GLY A 56 0.05 -6.74 15.74
CA GLY A 56 -0.99 -7.11 14.78
C GLY A 56 -2.41 -6.71 15.19
N ASP A 57 -2.57 -5.91 16.24
CA ASP A 57 -3.85 -5.36 16.68
C ASP A 57 -4.27 -4.14 15.86
N GLU A 58 -5.57 -3.93 15.69
CA GLU A 58 -6.14 -2.74 15.05
C GLU A 58 -6.21 -1.59 16.07
N LEU A 59 -5.27 -0.62 15.96
CA LEU A 59 -5.22 0.52 16.88
C LEU A 59 -6.22 1.62 16.53
N TRP A 60 -6.55 1.75 15.26
CA TRP A 60 -7.49 2.74 14.75
C TRP A 60 -8.10 2.27 13.43
N ASP A 61 -9.39 2.42 13.28
CA ASP A 61 -10.15 2.10 12.08
C ASP A 61 -10.90 3.35 11.60
N SER A 62 -10.83 3.66 10.31
CA SER A 62 -11.55 4.79 9.69
C SER A 62 -13.07 4.59 9.68
N GLY A 63 -13.53 3.35 9.81
CA GLY A 63 -14.94 2.95 9.60
C GLY A 63 -15.32 2.87 8.12
N ARG A 64 -14.37 3.08 7.20
CA ARG A 64 -14.57 2.96 5.75
C ARG A 64 -13.37 2.30 5.10
N LYS A 65 -13.58 1.19 4.42
CA LYS A 65 -12.58 0.47 3.64
C LYS A 65 -12.42 1.01 2.22
N GLY A 66 -11.46 0.48 1.46
CA GLY A 66 -11.25 0.81 0.05
C GLY A 66 -10.44 2.08 -0.19
N ALA A 67 -9.66 2.55 0.78
CA ALA A 67 -8.76 3.68 0.57
C ALA A 67 -7.63 3.31 -0.40
N ARG A 68 -7.19 4.31 -1.16
CA ARG A 68 -6.11 4.20 -2.15
C ARG A 68 -4.78 4.71 -1.61
N ASP A 69 -4.80 5.78 -0.83
CA ASP A 69 -3.62 6.39 -0.21
C ASP A 69 -3.97 6.98 1.16
N GLY A 70 -2.97 7.24 1.98
CA GLY A 70 -3.17 7.95 3.24
C GLY A 70 -1.89 8.16 4.01
N TYR A 71 -1.95 9.10 4.94
CA TYR A 71 -0.84 9.53 5.78
C TYR A 71 -1.28 9.76 7.21
N VAL A 72 -0.50 9.29 8.16
CA VAL A 72 -0.51 9.83 9.51
C VAL A 72 0.38 11.08 9.51
N LEU A 73 -0.22 12.23 9.71
CA LEU A 73 0.45 13.52 9.65
C LEU A 73 1.26 13.78 10.94
N LYS A 74 2.24 14.70 10.88
CA LYS A 74 3.10 15.04 12.03
C LYS A 74 2.33 15.49 13.28
N ASN A 75 1.13 16.07 13.11
CA ASN A 75 0.25 16.47 14.22
C ASN A 75 -0.61 15.32 14.76
N GLY A 76 -0.47 14.11 14.19
CA GLY A 76 -1.23 12.91 14.53
C GLY A 76 -2.63 12.84 13.91
N ASN A 77 -3.00 13.76 13.02
CA ASN A 77 -4.18 13.61 12.18
C ASN A 77 -3.93 12.59 11.08
N ILE A 78 -5.00 12.05 10.49
CA ILE A 78 -4.91 11.05 9.44
C ILE A 78 -5.60 11.59 8.19
N LEU A 79 -4.83 11.77 7.11
CA LEU A 79 -5.31 12.14 5.79
C LEU A 79 -5.51 10.86 4.98
N ILE A 80 -6.68 10.65 4.41
CA ILE A 80 -7.03 9.44 3.65
C ILE A 80 -7.66 9.83 2.32
N CYS A 81 -7.23 9.17 1.24
CA CYS A 81 -7.78 9.31 -0.11
C CYS A 81 -8.52 8.04 -0.51
N TRP A 82 -9.81 8.16 -0.79
CA TRP A 82 -10.62 7.18 -1.54
C TRP A 82 -10.76 7.60 -2.99
N GLY A 83 -11.33 6.76 -3.82
CA GLY A 83 -11.54 7.10 -5.23
C GLY A 83 -12.54 8.22 -5.49
N ASP A 84 -13.36 8.58 -4.52
CA ASP A 84 -14.42 9.60 -4.61
C ASP A 84 -14.20 10.80 -3.71
N GLU A 85 -13.41 10.65 -2.63
CA GLU A 85 -13.14 11.74 -1.69
C GLU A 85 -11.81 11.60 -0.94
N VAL A 86 -11.36 12.72 -0.41
CA VAL A 86 -10.25 12.83 0.55
C VAL A 86 -10.82 13.36 1.87
N ARG A 87 -10.42 12.74 2.98
CA ARG A 87 -10.76 13.21 4.33
C ARG A 87 -9.52 13.35 5.20
N GLU A 88 -9.52 14.35 6.09
CA GLU A 88 -8.61 14.41 7.22
C GLU A 88 -9.39 14.21 8.51
N TYR A 89 -8.95 13.24 9.31
CA TYR A 89 -9.46 12.95 10.63
C TYR A 89 -8.52 13.51 11.71
N ASN A 90 -9.07 14.15 12.71
CA ASN A 90 -8.29 14.48 13.92
C ASN A 90 -8.18 13.27 14.86
N LYS A 91 -7.39 13.42 15.95
CA LYS A 91 -7.18 12.36 16.96
C LYS A 91 -8.48 11.86 17.64
N LYS A 92 -9.58 12.66 17.58
CA LYS A 92 -10.91 12.29 18.11
C LYS A 92 -11.81 11.66 17.04
N LYS A 93 -11.26 11.21 15.92
CA LYS A 93 -12.01 10.65 14.78
C LYS A 93 -13.00 11.64 14.11
N LYS A 94 -12.91 12.94 14.39
CA LYS A 94 -13.74 13.95 13.74
C LYS A 94 -13.13 14.31 12.40
N VAL A 95 -13.93 14.33 11.33
CA VAL A 95 -13.55 14.87 10.02
C VAL A 95 -13.39 16.38 10.12
N ILE A 96 -12.23 16.89 9.73
CA ILE A 96 -11.88 18.32 9.81
C ILE A 96 -11.52 18.91 8.44
N PHE A 97 -11.39 18.09 7.42
CA PHE A 97 -11.20 18.48 6.03
C PHE A 97 -11.82 17.42 5.11
N THR A 98 -12.44 17.88 4.03
CA THR A 98 -12.93 17.02 2.94
C THR A 98 -12.66 17.68 1.61
N TYR A 99 -12.42 16.83 0.60
CA TYR A 99 -12.44 17.18 -0.80
C TYR A 99 -13.07 16.03 -1.58
N SER A 100 -14.09 16.30 -2.38
CA SER A 100 -14.79 15.27 -3.16
C SER A 100 -14.58 15.49 -4.65
N ARG A 101 -14.57 14.39 -5.42
CA ARG A 101 -14.60 14.49 -6.88
C ARG A 101 -15.82 15.29 -7.33
N THR A 102 -15.65 16.07 -8.38
CA THR A 102 -16.73 16.92 -8.93
C THR A 102 -17.64 16.17 -9.91
N GLU A 103 -17.14 15.09 -10.52
CA GLU A 103 -17.86 14.27 -11.49
C GLU A 103 -17.79 12.79 -11.12
N LYS A 104 -18.86 12.02 -11.40
CA LYS A 104 -18.90 10.57 -11.13
C LYS A 104 -17.87 9.77 -11.93
N SER A 105 -17.56 10.23 -13.15
CA SER A 105 -16.54 9.64 -14.03
C SER A 105 -15.10 9.89 -13.58
N MET A 106 -14.88 10.82 -12.64
CA MET A 106 -13.56 11.16 -12.11
C MET A 106 -13.17 10.19 -10.99
N GLU A 107 -11.87 9.93 -10.85
CA GLU A 107 -11.27 9.20 -9.73
C GLU A 107 -10.18 10.01 -9.05
N LEU A 108 -10.16 9.99 -7.71
CA LEU A 108 -9.05 10.54 -6.93
C LEU A 108 -8.03 9.41 -6.67
N GLY A 109 -6.76 9.65 -6.97
CA GLY A 109 -5.70 8.63 -6.89
C GLY A 109 -4.87 8.72 -5.61
N THR A 110 -4.44 9.91 -5.25
CA THR A 110 -3.59 10.17 -4.07
C THR A 110 -3.94 11.50 -3.41
N ALA A 111 -3.57 11.64 -2.14
CA ALA A 111 -3.62 12.91 -1.42
C ALA A 111 -2.42 13.06 -0.50
N VAL A 112 -1.70 14.17 -0.61
CA VAL A 112 -0.51 14.47 0.19
C VAL A 112 -0.63 15.86 0.81
N ARG A 113 -0.45 15.96 2.14
CA ARG A 113 -0.37 17.26 2.83
C ARG A 113 0.99 17.90 2.56
N LEU A 114 0.97 19.08 1.97
CA LEU A 114 2.16 19.86 1.66
C LEU A 114 2.61 20.72 2.86
N SER A 115 3.86 21.14 2.84
CA SER A 115 4.46 21.98 3.91
C SER A 115 3.78 23.35 4.05
N ASN A 116 3.23 23.90 2.97
CA ASN A 116 2.45 25.14 2.98
C ASN A 116 1.02 24.98 3.54
N GLY A 117 0.64 23.76 3.94
CA GLY A 117 -0.68 23.43 4.49
C GLY A 117 -1.76 23.11 3.46
N ASN A 118 -1.48 23.22 2.15
CA ASN A 118 -2.36 22.74 1.10
C ASN A 118 -2.34 21.21 1.03
N THR A 119 -3.32 20.63 0.36
CA THR A 119 -3.36 19.20 0.02
C THR A 119 -3.21 19.04 -1.47
N MET A 120 -2.16 18.35 -1.92
CA MET A 120 -2.01 17.88 -3.29
C MET A 120 -2.92 16.67 -3.50
N ILE A 121 -3.69 16.66 -4.58
CA ILE A 121 -4.62 15.57 -4.94
C ILE A 121 -4.47 15.29 -6.44
N THR A 122 -4.45 14.01 -6.84
CA THR A 122 -4.57 13.63 -8.25
C THR A 122 -6.03 13.38 -8.61
N GLU A 123 -6.44 13.96 -9.72
CA GLU A 123 -7.75 13.75 -10.35
C GLU A 123 -7.55 13.08 -11.70
N SER A 124 -8.03 11.84 -11.83
CA SER A 124 -8.15 11.12 -13.11
C SER A 124 -9.52 11.36 -13.72
N GLY A 125 -9.63 11.36 -15.05
CA GLY A 125 -10.88 11.61 -15.74
C GLY A 125 -10.64 12.12 -17.16
N SER A 126 -11.62 12.83 -17.71
CA SER A 126 -11.52 13.48 -19.03
C SER A 126 -10.45 14.58 -19.10
N HIS A 127 -10.15 15.21 -17.95
CA HIS A 127 -9.14 16.25 -17.82
C HIS A 127 -8.21 15.93 -16.64
N PRO A 128 -7.34 14.90 -16.79
CA PRO A 128 -6.49 14.44 -15.70
C PRO A 128 -5.51 15.53 -15.26
N ARG A 129 -5.41 15.73 -13.94
CA ARG A 129 -4.60 16.79 -13.36
C ARG A 129 -4.17 16.50 -11.92
N ILE A 130 -3.18 17.24 -11.46
CA ILE A 130 -2.91 17.44 -10.05
C ILE A 130 -3.55 18.77 -9.63
N VAL A 131 -4.26 18.78 -8.52
CA VAL A 131 -4.73 20.01 -7.87
C VAL A 131 -4.06 20.19 -6.52
N GLU A 132 -3.77 21.43 -6.15
CA GLU A 132 -3.50 21.80 -4.78
C GLU A 132 -4.73 22.50 -4.20
N VAL A 133 -5.18 22.00 -3.06
CA VAL A 133 -6.41 22.42 -2.40
C VAL A 133 -6.06 23.03 -1.05
N ASN A 134 -6.56 24.22 -0.76
CA ASN A 134 -6.34 24.85 0.54
C ASN A 134 -7.19 24.19 1.65
N LYS A 135 -7.00 24.61 2.91
CA LYS A 135 -7.73 24.05 4.07
C LYS A 135 -9.27 24.21 4.00
N LYS A 136 -9.78 25.11 3.14
CA LYS A 136 -11.22 25.31 2.91
C LYS A 136 -11.78 24.47 1.76
N GLY A 137 -10.98 23.57 1.16
CA GLY A 137 -11.40 22.76 0.02
C GLY A 137 -11.36 23.49 -1.33
N LYS A 138 -10.83 24.73 -1.39
CA LYS A 138 -10.73 25.49 -2.65
C LYS A 138 -9.44 25.12 -3.40
N VAL A 139 -9.55 24.80 -4.69
CA VAL A 139 -8.41 24.61 -5.60
C VAL A 139 -7.66 25.93 -5.74
N VAL A 140 -6.36 25.92 -5.49
CA VAL A 140 -5.46 27.09 -5.58
C VAL A 140 -4.38 26.92 -6.63
N SER A 141 -4.15 25.69 -7.12
CA SER A 141 -3.25 25.36 -8.22
C SER A 141 -3.78 24.16 -8.97
N SER A 142 -3.51 24.10 -10.27
CA SER A 142 -3.90 22.98 -11.14
C SER A 142 -2.82 22.74 -12.18
N THR A 143 -2.31 21.51 -12.25
CA THR A 143 -1.26 21.05 -13.18
C THR A 143 -1.85 19.96 -14.07
N PRO A 144 -2.00 20.19 -15.40
CA PRO A 144 -2.52 19.18 -16.31
C PRO A 144 -1.56 18.00 -16.44
N LEU A 145 -2.11 16.79 -16.54
CA LEU A 145 -1.37 15.54 -16.72
C LEU A 145 -1.58 14.97 -18.13
N LYS A 146 -0.62 14.17 -18.57
CA LYS A 146 -0.62 13.47 -19.88
C LYS A 146 -0.42 11.97 -19.65
N PRO A 147 -1.50 11.23 -19.29
CA PRO A 147 -1.42 9.79 -18.97
C PRO A 147 -1.36 8.90 -20.22
N ASP A 148 -1.57 9.45 -21.42
CA ASP A 148 -1.57 8.74 -22.70
C ASP A 148 -2.61 7.61 -22.79
N THR A 149 -3.73 7.73 -22.04
CA THR A 149 -4.87 6.80 -22.06
C THR A 149 -6.14 7.48 -21.58
N ASP A 150 -7.28 7.07 -22.17
CA ASP A 150 -8.63 7.49 -21.76
C ASP A 150 -9.23 6.57 -20.66
N ASN A 151 -8.57 5.45 -20.35
CA ASN A 151 -8.98 4.58 -19.25
C ASN A 151 -8.70 5.27 -17.91
N VAL A 152 -9.72 5.92 -17.35
CA VAL A 152 -9.64 6.73 -16.12
C VAL A 152 -8.94 5.99 -14.98
N HIS A 153 -9.29 4.71 -14.80
CA HIS A 153 -8.71 3.88 -13.75
C HIS A 153 -7.21 3.62 -13.95
N MET A 154 -6.73 3.65 -15.19
CA MET A 154 -5.35 3.32 -15.54
C MET A 154 -4.49 4.56 -15.85
N GLN A 155 -5.01 5.79 -15.61
CA GLN A 155 -4.29 7.01 -15.93
C GLN A 155 -3.10 7.25 -15.02
N THR A 156 -3.30 7.30 -13.69
CA THR A 156 -2.23 7.61 -12.74
C THR A 156 -2.51 7.03 -11.35
N ARG A 157 -1.45 6.89 -10.55
CA ARG A 157 -1.52 6.46 -9.15
C ARG A 157 -0.70 7.40 -8.26
N MET A 158 0.14 6.90 -7.40
CA MET A 158 0.81 7.56 -6.28
C MET A 158 1.75 8.69 -6.70
N ALA A 159 1.18 9.81 -7.17
CA ALA A 159 1.95 11.02 -7.48
C ALA A 159 2.52 11.66 -6.21
N ARG A 160 3.68 12.31 -6.33
CA ARG A 160 4.37 12.99 -5.23
C ARG A 160 4.91 14.34 -5.68
N LYS A 161 4.84 15.34 -4.80
CA LYS A 161 5.50 16.63 -5.01
C LYS A 161 6.95 16.53 -4.57
N LEU A 162 7.86 16.94 -5.44
CA LEU A 162 9.30 16.94 -5.19
C LEU A 162 9.74 18.25 -4.48
N PRO A 163 10.91 18.25 -3.81
CA PRO A 163 11.44 19.46 -3.15
C PRO A 163 11.68 20.65 -4.11
N ASN A 164 11.95 20.37 -5.40
CA ASN A 164 12.11 21.40 -6.43
C ASN A 164 10.79 22.00 -6.91
N GLY A 165 9.65 21.57 -6.36
CA GLY A 165 8.30 22.02 -6.73
C GLY A 165 7.65 21.23 -7.86
N ASN A 166 8.37 20.36 -8.56
CA ASN A 166 7.84 19.48 -9.59
C ASN A 166 6.99 18.35 -9.00
N TYR A 167 6.27 17.63 -9.86
CA TYR A 167 5.46 16.47 -9.51
C TYR A 167 6.00 15.23 -10.19
N LEU A 168 6.25 14.17 -9.43
CA LEU A 168 6.63 12.85 -9.92
C LEU A 168 5.37 11.99 -10.02
N VAL A 169 5.02 11.55 -11.23
CA VAL A 169 3.71 10.96 -11.53
C VAL A 169 3.85 9.65 -12.29
N PRO A 170 3.48 8.51 -11.68
CA PRO A 170 3.37 7.24 -12.39
C PRO A 170 2.13 7.24 -13.31
N HIS A 171 2.30 6.83 -14.56
CA HIS A 171 1.25 6.63 -15.54
C HIS A 171 1.25 5.17 -16.01
N LEU A 172 0.22 4.42 -15.63
CA LEU A 172 0.22 2.95 -15.75
C LEU A 172 0.35 2.51 -17.21
N LEU A 173 -0.64 2.84 -18.05
CA LEU A 173 -0.66 2.40 -19.44
C LEU A 173 0.27 3.19 -20.37
N ALA A 174 0.81 4.31 -19.91
CA ALA A 174 1.92 4.97 -20.59
C ALA A 174 3.27 4.27 -20.34
N PHE A 175 3.32 3.30 -19.43
CA PHE A 175 4.55 2.60 -19.02
C PHE A 175 5.66 3.59 -18.64
N ALA A 176 5.32 4.65 -17.93
CA ALA A 176 6.25 5.72 -17.63
C ALA A 176 5.96 6.41 -16.30
N VAL A 177 7.02 6.78 -15.61
CA VAL A 177 6.97 7.80 -14.56
C VAL A 177 7.42 9.12 -15.16
N LYS A 178 6.56 10.13 -15.10
CA LYS A 178 6.85 11.46 -15.65
C LYS A 178 7.07 12.48 -14.53
N GLU A 179 8.05 13.35 -14.69
CA GLU A 179 8.25 14.52 -13.83
C GLU A 179 7.70 15.76 -14.54
N TYR A 180 6.74 16.42 -13.89
CA TYR A 180 6.03 17.60 -14.39
C TYR A 180 6.44 18.84 -13.63
N GLN A 181 6.67 19.94 -14.37
CA GLN A 181 6.64 21.29 -13.79
C GLN A 181 5.20 21.69 -13.41
N PRO A 182 5.00 22.69 -12.54
CA PRO A 182 3.67 23.15 -12.15
C PRO A 182 2.77 23.62 -13.30
N ASP A 183 3.34 24.01 -14.45
CA ASP A 183 2.62 24.39 -15.67
C ASP A 183 2.19 23.19 -16.54
N GLY A 184 2.54 21.97 -16.15
CA GLY A 184 2.23 20.73 -16.88
C GLY A 184 3.27 20.34 -17.93
N LYS A 185 4.41 21.04 -18.01
CA LYS A 185 5.53 20.64 -18.87
C LYS A 185 6.21 19.41 -18.30
N VAL A 186 6.34 18.36 -19.12
CA VAL A 186 7.15 17.17 -18.77
C VAL A 186 8.62 17.50 -18.95
N VAL A 187 9.41 17.33 -17.91
CA VAL A 187 10.86 17.61 -17.90
C VAL A 187 11.71 16.37 -17.78
N LYS A 188 11.11 15.24 -17.35
CA LYS A 188 11.80 13.95 -17.26
C LYS A 188 10.83 12.80 -17.43
N VAL A 189 11.29 11.69 -18.02
CA VAL A 189 10.54 10.45 -18.18
C VAL A 189 11.44 9.28 -17.82
N PHE A 190 10.88 8.35 -17.02
CA PHE A 190 11.46 7.04 -16.73
C PHE A 190 10.54 6.00 -17.38
N ASN A 191 10.97 5.36 -18.44
CA ASN A 191 10.21 4.31 -19.11
C ASN A 191 10.33 3.00 -18.34
N THR A 192 9.22 2.27 -18.22
CA THR A 192 9.18 0.99 -17.52
C THR A 192 9.00 -0.20 -18.46
N ASP A 193 8.82 0.04 -19.75
CA ASP A 193 8.78 -0.98 -20.81
C ASP A 193 10.15 -1.25 -21.47
N LEU A 194 11.24 -1.05 -20.72
CA LEU A 194 12.60 -1.30 -21.16
C LEU A 194 12.85 -2.79 -21.43
N ALA A 195 13.71 -3.09 -22.41
CA ALA A 195 14.04 -4.46 -22.79
C ALA A 195 14.63 -5.30 -21.63
N ASP A 196 15.48 -4.68 -20.79
CA ASP A 196 16.09 -5.32 -19.60
C ASP A 196 15.11 -5.55 -18.44
N LEU A 197 13.90 -4.98 -18.53
CA LEU A 197 12.76 -5.25 -17.65
C LEU A 197 11.75 -6.23 -18.27
N GLY A 198 12.01 -6.76 -19.46
CA GLY A 198 11.13 -7.67 -20.20
C GLY A 198 10.27 -6.99 -21.26
N GLY A 199 10.53 -5.72 -21.56
CA GLY A 199 9.79 -4.95 -22.56
C GLY A 199 8.33 -4.68 -22.19
N ARG A 200 7.53 -4.35 -23.19
CA ARG A 200 6.11 -4.02 -23.01
C ARG A 200 5.25 -5.22 -22.62
N GLU A 201 5.64 -6.42 -23.07
CA GLU A 201 4.95 -7.69 -22.79
C GLU A 201 5.02 -8.08 -21.29
N ALA A 202 5.98 -7.53 -20.54
CA ALA A 202 6.07 -7.73 -19.09
C ALA A 202 5.05 -6.92 -18.30
N GLU A 203 4.26 -6.06 -18.96
CA GLU A 203 3.20 -5.23 -18.37
C GLU A 203 3.65 -4.48 -17.10
N ASN A 204 4.83 -3.87 -17.18
CA ASN A 204 5.48 -3.15 -16.09
C ASN A 204 4.78 -1.80 -15.81
N TRP A 205 3.54 -1.84 -15.32
CA TRP A 205 2.77 -0.64 -15.02
C TRP A 205 3.29 0.05 -13.76
N PRO A 206 3.84 1.29 -13.85
CA PRO A 206 4.36 1.98 -12.68
C PRO A 206 3.22 2.44 -11.77
N PHE A 207 3.31 2.11 -10.49
CA PHE A 207 2.26 2.40 -9.52
C PHE A 207 2.67 3.45 -8.47
N THR A 208 3.77 3.22 -7.76
CA THR A 208 4.39 4.16 -6.82
C THR A 208 5.75 4.56 -7.34
N ALA A 209 6.08 5.85 -7.28
CA ALA A 209 7.41 6.36 -7.60
C ALA A 209 7.92 7.24 -6.45
N ILE A 210 9.12 6.91 -5.94
CA ILE A 210 9.74 7.58 -4.79
C ILE A 210 11.08 8.15 -5.23
N ARG A 211 11.26 9.49 -5.14
CA ARG A 211 12.56 10.11 -5.31
C ARG A 211 13.38 9.97 -4.03
N LEU A 212 14.55 9.35 -4.15
CA LEU A 212 15.50 9.18 -3.06
C LEU A 212 16.41 10.42 -2.92
N GLU A 213 17.09 10.54 -1.77
CA GLU A 213 18.02 11.66 -1.49
C GLU A 213 19.21 11.72 -2.44
N ASN A 214 19.68 10.56 -2.93
CA ASN A 214 20.75 10.47 -3.93
C ASN A 214 20.27 10.84 -5.36
N GLY A 215 19.00 11.19 -5.54
CA GLY A 215 18.41 11.54 -6.82
C GLY A 215 17.84 10.36 -7.61
N ASN A 216 18.08 9.12 -7.20
CA ASN A 216 17.49 7.93 -7.81
C ASN A 216 15.97 7.88 -7.59
N THR A 217 15.30 7.07 -8.36
CA THR A 217 13.85 6.90 -8.28
C THR A 217 13.48 5.43 -8.15
N VAL A 218 12.88 5.04 -7.01
CA VAL A 218 12.32 3.71 -6.81
C VAL A 218 10.91 3.67 -7.36
N VAL A 219 10.59 2.62 -8.13
CA VAL A 219 9.28 2.44 -8.77
C VAL A 219 8.77 1.02 -8.56
N THR A 220 7.53 0.88 -8.08
CA THR A 220 6.82 -0.40 -8.11
C THR A 220 6.18 -0.61 -9.47
N LEU A 221 6.34 -1.79 -10.04
CA LEU A 221 5.80 -2.21 -11.33
C LEU A 221 4.71 -3.26 -11.06
N THR A 222 3.46 -2.78 -10.95
CA THR A 222 2.39 -3.58 -10.33
C THR A 222 2.14 -4.88 -11.09
N HIS A 223 1.69 -4.90 -12.31
CA HIS A 223 1.41 -6.13 -13.04
C HIS A 223 2.69 -6.93 -13.38
N GLY A 224 3.81 -6.21 -13.58
CA GLY A 224 5.12 -6.81 -13.82
C GLY A 224 5.77 -7.50 -12.59
N ASN A 225 5.13 -7.46 -11.42
CA ASN A 225 5.56 -8.15 -10.19
C ASN A 225 7.02 -7.89 -9.80
N LYS A 226 7.45 -6.63 -9.83
CA LYS A 226 8.81 -6.21 -9.47
C LYS A 226 8.87 -4.79 -8.91
N VAL A 227 10.01 -4.48 -8.31
CA VAL A 227 10.38 -3.11 -7.92
C VAL A 227 11.72 -2.79 -8.55
N VAL A 228 11.87 -1.58 -9.06
CA VAL A 228 13.10 -1.12 -9.73
C VAL A 228 13.57 0.20 -9.16
N GLU A 229 14.86 0.46 -9.21
CA GLU A 229 15.46 1.75 -8.92
C GLU A 229 16.16 2.26 -10.17
N PHE A 230 15.76 3.44 -10.62
CA PHE A 230 16.38 4.17 -11.71
C PHE A 230 17.36 5.20 -11.15
N ASP A 231 18.50 5.34 -11.79
CA ASP A 231 19.41 6.46 -11.52
C ASP A 231 18.88 7.80 -12.08
N THR A 232 19.70 8.85 -11.94
CA THR A 232 19.37 10.18 -12.43
C THR A 232 19.36 10.28 -13.96
N GLN A 233 19.90 9.32 -14.68
CA GLN A 233 19.88 9.21 -16.15
C GLN A 233 18.71 8.37 -16.68
N GLY A 234 18.01 7.64 -15.79
CA GLY A 234 16.90 6.75 -16.13
C GLY A 234 17.36 5.32 -16.43
N MET A 235 18.59 4.96 -16.06
CA MET A 235 19.10 3.59 -16.15
C MET A 235 18.66 2.79 -14.93
N VAL A 236 18.32 1.51 -15.12
CA VAL A 236 18.01 0.60 -14.02
C VAL A 236 19.30 0.22 -13.28
N VAL A 237 19.42 0.63 -12.01
CA VAL A 237 20.59 0.36 -11.18
C VAL A 237 20.33 -0.72 -10.11
N TRP A 238 19.07 -1.02 -9.83
CA TRP A 238 18.66 -2.10 -8.96
C TRP A 238 17.26 -2.57 -9.34
N LYS A 239 17.00 -3.87 -9.24
CA LYS A 239 15.68 -4.47 -9.44
C LYS A 239 15.50 -5.69 -8.55
N VAL A 240 14.27 -5.97 -8.16
CA VAL A 240 13.89 -7.18 -7.42
C VAL A 240 12.51 -7.67 -7.87
N SER A 241 12.37 -8.98 -7.94
CA SER A 241 11.14 -9.69 -8.32
C SER A 241 11.06 -11.03 -7.58
N ASN A 242 10.05 -11.84 -7.86
CA ASN A 242 9.92 -13.18 -7.29
C ASN A 242 11.08 -14.13 -7.62
N SER A 243 11.84 -13.90 -8.69
CA SER A 243 13.03 -14.70 -9.01
C SER A 243 14.23 -14.42 -8.11
N ASP A 244 14.20 -13.33 -7.35
CA ASP A 244 15.29 -12.89 -6.49
C ASP A 244 15.09 -13.28 -5.02
N VAL A 245 13.92 -13.80 -4.63
CA VAL A 245 13.53 -14.10 -3.24
C VAL A 245 12.83 -15.45 -3.15
N GLU A 246 13.01 -16.17 -2.04
CA GLU A 246 12.47 -17.54 -1.89
C GLU A 246 10.95 -17.56 -1.71
N GLU A 247 10.38 -16.62 -0.94
CA GLU A 247 8.96 -16.58 -0.57
C GLU A 247 8.02 -16.14 -1.69
N THR A 248 8.56 -15.64 -2.80
CA THR A 248 7.80 -15.17 -3.97
C THR A 248 6.63 -14.21 -3.65
N PRO A 249 6.85 -13.15 -2.82
CA PRO A 249 5.76 -12.35 -2.29
C PRO A 249 5.21 -11.29 -3.25
N PHE A 250 5.83 -11.07 -4.41
CA PHE A 250 5.38 -10.04 -5.35
C PHE A 250 4.14 -10.50 -6.11
N VAL A 251 2.98 -9.95 -5.74
CA VAL A 251 1.72 -10.10 -6.46
C VAL A 251 1.08 -8.72 -6.59
N ASP A 252 1.13 -8.13 -7.77
CA ASP A 252 0.69 -6.75 -8.04
C ASP A 252 1.22 -5.73 -7.01
N PRO A 253 2.55 -5.54 -6.88
CA PRO A 253 3.11 -4.61 -5.91
C PRO A 253 2.65 -3.18 -6.19
N CYS A 254 1.97 -2.56 -5.21
CA CYS A 254 1.42 -1.22 -5.32
C CYS A 254 2.21 -0.21 -4.48
N GLY A 255 1.99 -0.18 -3.17
CA GLY A 255 2.67 0.73 -2.27
C GLY A 255 4.12 0.33 -2.02
N ALA A 256 4.99 1.31 -1.84
CA ALA A 256 6.35 1.10 -1.33
C ALA A 256 6.73 2.22 -0.36
N GLN A 257 7.66 1.93 0.55
CA GLN A 257 8.30 2.92 1.41
C GLN A 257 9.78 2.56 1.59
N ARG A 258 10.68 3.51 1.30
CA ARG A 258 12.09 3.40 1.67
C ARG A 258 12.25 3.82 3.13
N LEU A 259 12.82 2.95 3.95
CA LEU A 259 13.11 3.20 5.36
C LEU A 259 14.46 3.90 5.55
N PRO A 260 14.67 4.58 6.70
CA PRO A 260 15.96 5.26 6.99
C PRO A 260 17.17 4.32 7.07
N ASN A 261 16.95 3.01 7.32
CA ASN A 261 18.02 2.00 7.32
C ASN A 261 18.40 1.51 5.92
N GLY A 262 17.78 2.04 4.85
CA GLY A 262 17.99 1.64 3.46
C GLY A 262 17.09 0.50 2.98
N ASN A 263 16.37 -0.18 3.87
CA ASN A 263 15.42 -1.23 3.51
C ASN A 263 14.20 -0.65 2.77
N THR A 264 13.52 -1.48 2.01
CA THR A 264 12.30 -1.12 1.31
C THR A 264 11.16 -2.00 1.76
N VAL A 265 10.08 -1.39 2.27
CA VAL A 265 8.82 -2.10 2.51
C VAL A 265 7.96 -2.01 1.25
N ILE A 266 7.29 -3.11 0.90
CA ILE A 266 6.51 -3.26 -0.33
C ILE A 266 5.15 -3.86 0.00
N ALA A 267 4.08 -3.30 -0.58
CA ALA A 267 2.73 -3.84 -0.50
C ALA A 267 2.44 -4.76 -1.69
N SER A 268 2.07 -5.99 -1.41
CA SER A 268 1.65 -7.02 -2.38
C SER A 268 0.13 -7.02 -2.50
N TYR A 269 -0.41 -6.05 -3.22
CA TYR A 269 -1.86 -5.78 -3.28
C TYR A 269 -2.68 -6.95 -3.82
N GLY A 270 -2.18 -7.63 -4.85
CA GLY A 270 -2.86 -8.76 -5.49
C GLY A 270 -2.92 -10.02 -4.63
N ALA A 271 -2.10 -10.14 -3.59
CA ALA A 271 -2.04 -11.32 -2.74
C ALA A 271 -3.36 -11.55 -1.98
N GLN A 272 -4.11 -12.57 -2.34
CA GLN A 272 -5.36 -12.97 -1.64
C GLN A 272 -5.04 -13.76 -0.36
N LYS A 273 -3.94 -14.52 -0.35
CA LYS A 273 -3.43 -15.30 0.78
C LYS A 273 -1.94 -15.00 0.96
N GLY A 274 -1.38 -15.35 2.12
CA GLY A 274 0.02 -15.14 2.44
C GLY A 274 0.40 -13.66 2.59
N ILE A 275 1.60 -13.31 2.19
CA ILE A 275 2.27 -12.03 2.46
C ILE A 275 1.56 -10.85 1.77
N LYS A 276 1.18 -9.83 2.56
CA LYS A 276 0.55 -8.57 2.11
C LYS A 276 1.50 -7.39 2.14
N LEU A 277 2.39 -7.37 3.14
CA LEU A 277 3.52 -6.43 3.23
C LEU A 277 4.79 -7.21 3.54
N PHE A 278 5.92 -6.76 3.06
CA PHE A 278 7.22 -7.31 3.40
C PHE A 278 8.31 -6.24 3.33
N GLU A 279 9.34 -6.39 4.17
CA GLU A 279 10.53 -5.55 4.19
C GLU A 279 11.69 -6.30 3.58
N LEU A 280 12.33 -5.67 2.59
CA LEU A 280 13.54 -6.14 1.92
C LEU A 280 14.74 -5.29 2.32
N THR A 281 15.86 -5.94 2.56
CA THR A 281 17.17 -5.29 2.61
C THR A 281 17.68 -4.93 1.21
N PRO A 282 18.71 -4.07 1.06
CA PRO A 282 19.29 -3.76 -0.25
C PRO A 282 19.83 -4.99 -1.00
N ASP A 283 20.27 -6.04 -0.28
CA ASP A 283 20.74 -7.32 -0.81
C ASP A 283 19.61 -8.33 -1.07
N LYS A 284 18.34 -7.85 -1.02
CA LYS A 284 17.12 -8.58 -1.36
C LYS A 284 16.70 -9.68 -0.37
N SER A 285 17.21 -9.65 0.86
CA SER A 285 16.74 -10.54 1.93
C SER A 285 15.45 -10.03 2.54
N ILE A 286 14.42 -10.89 2.68
CA ILE A 286 13.18 -10.56 3.41
C ILE A 286 13.48 -10.66 4.90
N VAL A 287 13.26 -9.56 5.62
CA VAL A 287 13.55 -9.46 7.06
C VAL A 287 12.30 -9.28 7.92
N TRP A 288 11.17 -8.96 7.30
CA TRP A 288 9.86 -8.86 7.95
C TRP A 288 8.74 -9.06 6.94
N ASN A 289 7.61 -9.61 7.38
CA ASN A 289 6.38 -9.71 6.59
C ASN A 289 5.11 -9.55 7.45
N TYR A 290 3.98 -9.30 6.76
CA TYR A 290 2.65 -9.19 7.31
C TYR A 290 1.64 -9.89 6.41
N GLU A 291 0.77 -10.72 6.98
CA GLU A 291 -0.20 -11.56 6.26
C GLU A 291 -1.68 -11.21 6.55
N GLY A 292 -1.95 -10.14 7.29
CA GLY A 292 -3.31 -9.76 7.68
C GLY A 292 -4.13 -9.14 6.56
N HIS A 293 -4.60 -7.90 6.73
CA HIS A 293 -5.40 -7.20 5.74
C HIS A 293 -4.65 -6.95 4.44
N ARG A 294 -5.37 -6.93 3.31
CA ARG A 294 -4.82 -6.54 2.02
C ARG A 294 -4.43 -5.06 2.03
N VAL A 295 -3.30 -4.75 1.43
CA VAL A 295 -2.71 -3.41 1.46
C VAL A 295 -2.52 -2.90 0.04
N HIS A 296 -3.16 -1.77 -0.26
CA HIS A 296 -2.95 -1.02 -1.49
C HIS A 296 -1.79 -0.04 -1.33
N HIS A 297 -1.83 0.74 -0.26
CA HIS A 297 -0.77 1.64 0.17
C HIS A 297 -0.68 1.67 1.70
N PHE A 298 0.45 2.13 2.23
CA PHE A 298 0.70 2.11 3.68
C PHE A 298 1.69 3.20 4.09
N GLN A 299 1.88 3.34 5.39
CA GLN A 299 2.97 4.12 6.00
C GLN A 299 3.45 3.41 7.24
N ILE A 300 4.72 3.03 7.29
CA ILE A 300 5.35 2.55 8.53
C ILE A 300 5.47 3.72 9.50
N LEU A 301 5.01 3.53 10.73
CA LEU A 301 4.95 4.56 11.77
C LEU A 301 6.03 4.34 12.83
N THR A 302 6.14 3.11 13.32
CA THR A 302 7.16 2.71 14.29
C THR A 302 7.87 1.44 13.85
N THR A 303 9.08 1.25 14.38
CA THR A 303 9.82 0.00 14.31
C THR A 303 10.34 -0.30 15.69
N ASN A 304 9.95 -1.45 16.28
CA ASN A 304 10.34 -1.89 17.62
C ASN A 304 10.13 -0.80 18.69
N GLY A 305 8.93 -0.20 18.72
CA GLY A 305 8.51 0.85 19.66
C GLY A 305 9.08 2.25 19.36
N LYS A 306 9.89 2.41 18.30
CA LYS A 306 10.52 3.70 17.96
C LYS A 306 9.85 4.32 16.75
N LEU A 307 9.40 5.58 16.88
CA LEU A 307 8.86 6.35 15.76
C LEU A 307 9.89 6.50 14.64
N LEU A 308 9.46 6.30 13.41
CA LEU A 308 10.28 6.63 12.24
C LEU A 308 10.41 8.15 12.13
N LYS A 309 11.66 8.60 12.03
CA LYS A 309 12.00 10.03 11.90
C LYS A 309 11.93 10.49 10.44
N GLY A 310 11.67 11.77 10.24
CA GLY A 310 11.69 12.40 8.93
C GLY A 310 10.35 12.42 8.21
N THR A 311 10.40 12.70 6.91
CA THR A 311 9.24 12.62 6.01
C THR A 311 9.24 11.23 5.38
N PRO A 312 8.13 10.49 5.43
CA PRO A 312 8.10 9.16 4.84
C PRO A 312 8.31 9.24 3.32
N LEU A 313 9.29 8.47 2.83
CA LEU A 313 9.57 8.27 1.40
C LEU A 313 8.67 7.13 0.88
N LYS A 314 7.47 7.46 0.48
CA LYS A 314 6.46 6.47 0.04
C LYS A 314 5.59 6.96 -1.11
#